data_504c9cae076aad7d52b42e34475c9523
#
_entry.id   504c9cae076aad7d52b42e34475c9523
#
_cell.length_a   1.000
_cell.length_b   1.000
_cell.length_c   1.000
_cell.angle_alpha   90.00
_cell.angle_beta   90.00
_cell.angle_gamma   90.00
#
_symmetry.space_group_name_H-M   'P 1'
#
loop_
_entity.id
_entity.type
_entity.pdbx_description
1 polymer ?
#
loop_
_entity_poly.entity_id
_entity_poly.type
_entity_poly.pdbx_seq_one_letter_code
_entity_poly.pdbx_strand_id
1 'polypeptide(L)'
;MAKRDNPTPAKRGPGRPAYEPNDLHRRTVYEMAAYGIPHDNISYVLGISKTLMKQHYQRELHTALAVVTQHVARGLVRRALNRNDPDSTKAAMFFLKTRGGWVDRS
;
A
#
# COMPACT_ATOMS: atom_id res chain seq x y z
N MET A 1 -11.86 -34.63 -1.11
CA MET A 1 -11.65 -34.27 -1.29
C MET A 1 -11.40 -33.61 -1.22
N ALA A 2 -11.31 -33.57 -1.18
CA ALA A 2 -11.04 -33.08 -1.29
C ALA A 2 -10.51 -32.48 -0.95
N LYS A 3 -10.36 -32.36 -0.71
CA LYS A 3 -9.86 -31.97 -0.54
C LYS A 3 -9.37 -31.09 -0.31
N ARG A 4 -9.33 -30.82 -0.16
CA ARG A 4 -8.86 -30.12 -0.16
C ARG A 4 -8.45 -29.29 -0.08
N ASP A 5 -8.56 -29.24 -0.01
CA ASP A 5 -8.04 -28.52 -0.29
C ASP A 5 -7.54 -27.79 0.06
N ASN A 6 -7.47 -27.78 0.09
CA ASN A 6 -6.88 -27.20 -0.09
C ASN A 6 -6.13 -26.91 -0.03
N PRO A 7 -5.99 -26.86 -0.12
CA PRO A 7 -5.28 -26.58 -0.69
C PRO A 7 -4.48 -26.50 -0.89
N THR A 8 -4.37 -26.61 -1.22
CA THR A 8 -3.81 -26.83 -1.69
C THR A 8 -3.30 -26.70 -2.22
N PRO A 9 -2.92 -26.47 -2.42
CA PRO A 9 -2.65 -26.39 -3.28
C PRO A 9 -2.27 -26.68 -3.94
N ALA A 10 -1.87 -26.32 -3.33
CA ALA A 10 -1.57 -26.67 -4.54
C ALA A 10 -1.92 -27.76 -5.19
N LYS A 11 -2.17 -28.40 -4.69
CA LYS A 11 -2.64 -29.26 -5.46
C LYS A 11 -3.95 -28.92 -5.79
N ARG A 12 -4.17 -28.79 -6.97
CA ARG A 12 -5.40 -28.40 -7.43
C ARG A 12 -6.07 -29.44 -8.12
N GLY A 13 -7.33 -29.53 -8.05
CA GLY A 13 -8.08 -30.48 -8.81
C GLY A 13 -8.07 -30.14 -10.26
N PRO A 14 -8.27 -31.16 -11.13
CA PRO A 14 -8.43 -30.89 -12.54
C PRO A 14 -9.58 -29.93 -12.79
N GLY A 15 -9.44 -29.06 -13.74
CA GLY A 15 -10.46 -28.08 -14.03
C GLY A 15 -10.43 -26.86 -13.18
N ARG A 16 -9.54 -26.82 -12.19
CA ARG A 16 -9.41 -25.65 -11.36
C ARG A 16 -8.15 -24.93 -11.75
N PRO A 17 -8.26 -23.85 -12.55
CA PRO A 17 -7.07 -23.18 -13.03
C PRO A 17 -6.32 -22.49 -11.91
N ALA A 18 -5.04 -22.38 -12.09
CA ALA A 18 -4.21 -21.58 -11.20
C ALA A 18 -4.61 -20.12 -11.37
N TYR A 19 -4.49 -19.38 -10.27
CA TYR A 19 -4.69 -17.95 -10.36
C TYR A 19 -3.63 -17.36 -11.28
N GLU A 20 -4.05 -16.47 -12.16
CA GLU A 20 -3.14 -15.75 -13.03
C GLU A 20 -3.24 -14.27 -12.73
N PRO A 21 -2.10 -13.62 -12.49
CA PRO A 21 -2.12 -12.18 -12.30
C PRO A 21 -2.65 -11.48 -13.53
N ASN A 22 -3.32 -10.38 -13.32
CA ASN A 22 -3.92 -9.62 -14.41
C ASN A 22 -3.85 -8.14 -14.11
N ASP A 23 -4.04 -7.33 -15.17
CA ASP A 23 -3.87 -5.90 -15.04
C ASP A 23 -4.94 -5.26 -14.17
N LEU A 24 -6.15 -5.78 -14.18
CA LEU A 24 -7.21 -5.23 -13.35
C LEU A 24 -6.85 -5.39 -11.87
N HIS A 25 -6.46 -6.61 -11.47
CA HIS A 25 -6.07 -6.86 -10.10
C HIS A 25 -4.83 -6.05 -9.72
N ARG A 26 -3.87 -5.96 -10.64
CA ARG A 26 -2.64 -5.21 -10.37
C ARG A 26 -2.94 -3.75 -10.09
N ARG A 27 -3.81 -3.16 -10.89
CA ARG A 27 -4.20 -1.77 -10.70
C ARG A 27 -4.95 -1.58 -9.40
N THR A 28 -5.85 -2.51 -9.09
CA THR A 28 -6.63 -2.44 -7.86
C THR A 28 -5.71 -2.52 -6.65
N VAL A 29 -4.75 -3.45 -6.67
CA VAL A 29 -3.78 -3.57 -5.57
C VAL A 29 -3.01 -2.27 -5.41
N TYR A 30 -2.52 -1.72 -6.52
CA TYR A 30 -1.74 -0.50 -6.45
C TYR A 30 -2.55 0.65 -5.85
N GLU A 31 -3.77 0.85 -6.32
CA GLU A 31 -4.60 1.94 -5.82
C GLU A 31 -4.95 1.78 -4.36
N MET A 32 -5.36 0.59 -3.96
CA MET A 32 -5.75 0.36 -2.57
C MET A 32 -4.55 0.49 -1.64
N ALA A 33 -3.40 -0.05 -2.05
CA ALA A 33 -2.19 0.08 -1.25
C ALA A 33 -1.75 1.54 -1.13
N ALA A 34 -1.92 2.30 -2.20
CA ALA A 34 -1.58 3.73 -2.19
C ALA A 34 -2.41 4.50 -1.18
N TYR A 35 -3.65 4.07 -0.95
CA TYR A 35 -4.50 4.69 0.05
C TYR A 35 -4.26 4.16 1.45
N GLY A 36 -3.33 3.23 1.61
CA GLY A 36 -3.01 2.68 2.92
C GLY A 36 -3.99 1.63 3.41
N ILE A 37 -4.76 1.04 2.50
CA ILE A 37 -5.74 0.04 2.90
C ILE A 37 -5.01 -1.24 3.32
N PRO A 38 -5.41 -1.85 4.45
CA PRO A 38 -4.73 -3.06 4.92
C PRO A 38 -4.75 -4.18 3.90
N HIS A 39 -3.69 -4.99 3.89
CA HIS A 39 -3.55 -6.05 2.92
C HIS A 39 -4.68 -7.07 2.99
N ASP A 40 -5.18 -7.34 4.20
CA ASP A 40 -6.32 -8.27 4.35
C ASP A 40 -7.53 -7.78 3.55
N ASN A 41 -7.80 -6.49 3.61
CA ASN A 41 -8.93 -5.93 2.91
C ASN A 41 -8.74 -5.96 1.41
N ILE A 42 -7.51 -5.71 0.96
CA ILE A 42 -7.22 -5.75 -0.48
C ILE A 42 -7.44 -7.17 -1.01
N SER A 43 -6.90 -8.16 -0.30
CA SER A 43 -7.04 -9.54 -0.75
C SER A 43 -8.51 -9.96 -0.78
N TYR A 44 -9.29 -9.48 0.18
CA TYR A 44 -10.70 -9.78 0.22
C TYR A 44 -11.43 -9.21 -1.01
N VAL A 45 -11.11 -7.98 -1.36
CA VAL A 45 -11.70 -7.34 -2.54
C VAL A 45 -11.34 -8.11 -3.82
N LEU A 46 -10.10 -8.56 -3.92
CA LEU A 46 -9.66 -9.32 -5.07
C LEU A 46 -10.24 -10.72 -5.11
N GLY A 47 -10.66 -11.24 -3.96
CA GLY A 47 -11.17 -12.60 -3.88
C GLY A 47 -10.09 -13.65 -3.91
N ILE A 48 -8.86 -13.32 -3.53
CA ILE A 48 -7.75 -14.27 -3.46
C ILE A 48 -7.13 -14.21 -2.07
N SER A 49 -6.32 -15.21 -1.75
CA SER A 49 -5.67 -15.24 -0.44
C SER A 49 -4.62 -14.14 -0.33
N LYS A 50 -4.34 -13.73 0.89
CA LYS A 50 -3.31 -12.74 1.13
C LYS A 50 -1.94 -13.23 0.66
N THR A 51 -1.66 -14.51 0.86
CA THR A 51 -0.41 -15.11 0.41
C THR A 51 -0.27 -15.01 -1.10
N LEU A 52 -1.33 -15.36 -1.82
CA LEU A 52 -1.33 -15.32 -3.27
C LEU A 52 -1.18 -13.89 -3.76
N MET A 53 -1.87 -12.95 -3.11
CA MET A 53 -1.76 -11.54 -3.47
C MET A 53 -0.34 -11.04 -3.30
N LYS A 54 0.29 -11.36 -2.18
CA LYS A 54 1.67 -10.93 -1.94
C LYS A 54 2.65 -11.58 -2.89
N GLN A 55 2.37 -12.81 -3.29
CA GLN A 55 3.22 -13.53 -4.22
C GLN A 55 3.26 -12.84 -5.58
N HIS A 56 2.12 -12.36 -6.06
CA HIS A 56 2.02 -11.81 -7.41
C HIS A 56 2.10 -10.29 -7.49
N TYR A 57 1.78 -9.59 -6.39
CA TYR A 57 1.70 -8.12 -6.41
C TYR A 57 2.55 -7.47 -5.33
N GLN A 58 3.63 -8.16 -4.92
CA GLN A 58 4.49 -7.64 -3.86
C GLN A 58 5.06 -6.26 -4.20
N ARG A 59 5.46 -6.06 -5.44
CA ARG A 59 6.02 -4.80 -5.86
C ARG A 59 4.99 -3.67 -5.69
N GLU A 60 3.78 -3.91 -6.16
CA GLU A 60 2.72 -2.91 -6.03
C GLU A 60 2.41 -2.60 -4.58
N LEU A 61 2.37 -3.64 -3.75
CA LEU A 61 2.08 -3.44 -2.34
C LEU A 61 3.17 -2.62 -1.64
N HIS A 62 4.42 -2.83 -2.04
CA HIS A 62 5.54 -2.13 -1.39
C HIS A 62 5.73 -0.72 -1.89
N THR A 63 5.49 -0.47 -3.17
CA THR A 63 5.86 0.82 -3.76
C THR A 63 4.73 1.83 -3.76
N ALA A 64 3.47 1.39 -3.81
CA ALA A 64 2.37 2.31 -3.99
C ALA A 64 2.27 3.34 -2.86
N LEU A 65 2.31 2.87 -1.62
CA LEU A 65 2.22 3.78 -0.48
C LEU A 65 3.43 4.69 -0.40
N ALA A 66 4.61 4.15 -0.73
CA ALA A 66 5.82 4.95 -0.69
C ALA A 66 5.77 6.08 -1.73
N VAL A 67 5.23 5.80 -2.92
CA VAL A 67 5.13 6.83 -3.96
C VAL A 67 4.16 7.93 -3.53
N VAL A 68 3.00 7.54 -2.99
CA VAL A 68 2.04 8.54 -2.52
C VAL A 68 2.61 9.33 -1.35
N THR A 69 3.29 8.66 -0.44
CA THR A 69 3.91 9.33 0.70
C THR A 69 4.93 10.35 0.22
N GLN A 70 5.70 10.02 -0.82
CA GLN A 70 6.67 10.94 -1.38
C GLN A 70 5.98 12.18 -1.96
N HIS A 71 4.87 12.00 -2.66
CA HIS A 71 4.16 13.13 -3.24
C HIS A 71 3.57 14.04 -2.17
N VAL A 72 2.99 13.45 -1.14
CA VAL A 72 2.43 14.23 -0.03
C VAL A 72 3.54 14.96 0.71
N ALA A 73 4.65 14.26 0.97
CA ALA A 73 5.79 14.86 1.66
C ALA A 73 6.35 16.04 0.87
N ARG A 74 6.42 15.90 -0.46
CA ARG A 74 6.89 17.00 -1.30
C ARG A 74 6.01 18.24 -1.14
N GLY A 75 4.69 18.03 -1.14
CA GLY A 75 3.75 19.13 -0.95
C GLY A 75 3.92 19.79 0.40
N LEU A 76 4.12 18.97 1.44
CA LEU A 76 4.31 19.50 2.78
C LEU A 76 5.60 20.31 2.87
N VAL A 77 6.67 19.82 2.28
CA VAL A 77 7.94 20.53 2.29
C VAL A 77 7.83 21.86 1.53
N ARG A 78 7.18 21.85 0.39
CA ARG A 78 6.97 23.09 -0.36
C ARG A 78 6.22 24.12 0.47
N ARG A 79 5.18 23.69 1.16
CA ARG A 79 4.41 24.57 2.01
C ARG A 79 5.26 25.11 3.15
N ALA A 80 6.06 24.23 3.78
CA ALA A 80 6.93 24.62 4.87
C ALA A 80 7.97 25.66 4.45
N LEU A 81 8.43 25.57 3.19
CA LEU A 81 9.45 26.50 2.68
C LEU A 81 8.86 27.78 2.07
N ASN A 82 7.56 27.85 1.92
CA ASN A 82 6.92 29.02 1.32
C ASN A 82 6.52 30.00 2.42
N ARG A 83 7.27 31.07 2.56
CA ARG A 83 7.03 32.07 3.60
C ARG A 83 5.69 32.77 3.46
N ASN A 84 5.14 32.76 2.26
CA ASN A 84 3.86 33.43 2.02
C ASN A 84 2.68 32.54 2.36
N ASP A 85 2.91 31.28 2.67
CA ASP A 85 1.84 30.35 3.04
C ASP A 85 1.55 30.56 4.54
N PRO A 86 0.30 30.87 4.90
CA PRO A 86 -0.03 31.09 6.32
C PRO A 86 0.21 29.88 7.21
N ASP A 87 0.27 28.68 6.63
CA ASP A 87 0.50 27.46 7.39
C ASP A 87 1.92 26.95 7.30
N SER A 88 2.86 27.78 6.76
CA SER A 88 4.22 27.30 6.55
C SER A 88 4.89 26.85 7.84
N THR A 89 4.69 27.57 8.94
CA THR A 89 5.28 27.20 10.21
C THR A 89 4.72 25.88 10.71
N LYS A 90 3.41 25.69 10.62
CA LYS A 90 2.79 24.44 11.02
C LYS A 90 3.32 23.27 10.20
N ALA A 91 3.47 23.47 8.90
CA ALA A 91 3.97 22.43 8.02
C ALA A 91 5.41 22.07 8.37
N ALA A 92 6.24 23.09 8.65
CA ALA A 92 7.62 22.86 9.02
C ALA A 92 7.72 22.09 10.33
N MET A 93 6.94 22.49 11.32
CA MET A 93 6.94 21.80 12.61
C MET A 93 6.49 20.37 12.48
N PHE A 94 5.44 20.13 11.70
CA PHE A 94 4.94 18.77 11.49
C PHE A 94 6.00 17.90 10.84
N PHE A 95 6.66 18.41 9.80
CA PHE A 95 7.70 17.67 9.12
C PHE A 95 8.86 17.33 10.05
N LEU A 96 9.31 18.32 10.82
CA LEU A 96 10.45 18.11 11.70
C LEU A 96 10.13 17.12 12.82
N LYS A 97 8.90 17.13 13.32
CA LYS A 97 8.51 16.19 14.38
C LYS A 97 8.36 14.77 13.84
N THR A 98 7.83 14.62 12.63
CA THR A 98 7.48 13.28 12.14
C THR A 98 8.62 12.65 11.33
N ARG A 99 9.35 13.45 10.57
CA ARG A 99 10.40 12.92 9.68
C ARG A 99 11.78 13.36 10.08
N GLY A 100 11.91 14.54 10.67
CA GLY A 100 13.21 15.07 11.06
C GLY A 100 13.70 14.62 12.41
N GLY A 101 12.87 13.90 13.15
CA GLY A 101 13.29 13.37 14.43
C GLY A 101 13.28 14.36 15.57
N TRP A 102 12.62 15.51 15.39
CA TRP A 102 12.55 16.48 16.47
C TRP A 102 11.58 16.01 17.54
N VAL A 103 11.98 16.20 18.79
CA VAL A 103 11.17 15.82 19.92
C VAL A 103 10.69 17.09 20.63
N ASP A 104 9.39 17.14 20.88
CA ASP A 104 8.82 18.27 21.63
C ASP A 104 8.96 17.97 23.11
N ARG A 105 9.79 18.74 23.77
CA ARG A 105 10.11 18.50 25.17
C ARG A 105 9.48 19.51 26.12
N SER A 106 8.55 20.24 25.66
CA SER A 106 7.90 21.24 26.51
C SER A 106 7.17 20.64 27.69
#